data_253fe3c738c9a34205686a99db469bbc
#
_entry.id   253fe3c738c9a34205686a99db469bbc
#
_cell.length_a   1.000
_cell.length_b   1.000
_cell.length_c   1.000
_cell.angle_alpha   90.00
_cell.angle_beta   90.00
_cell.angle_gamma   90.00
#
_symmetry.space_group_name_H-M   'P 1'
#
loop_
_entity.id
_entity.type
_entity.pdbx_description
1 polymer ?
#
loop_
_entity_poly.entity_id
_entity_poly.type
_entity_poly.pdbx_seq_one_letter_code
_entity_poly.pdbx_strand_id
1 'polypeptide(L)'
;MAESVTPHLWDYFTEGLECWNRDELDVMQGMYAEDAVFDVSAVFPDVPPMRGHRDMRRYWEELRETWDGIRQDPIDALDLGNGRYVVDVRLWGKGRRSGVEVDQRFAMFYVLGPEDHKVARAQLFPNVAAAISVAESSGPEAP
;
A
#
# COMPACT_ATOMS: atom_id res chain seq x y z
N MET A 1 19.57 -6.53 4.10
CA MET A 1 18.82 -7.58 4.78
C MET A 1 17.58 -6.98 5.44
N ALA A 2 16.44 -7.61 5.25
CA ALA A 2 15.19 -7.10 5.78
C ALA A 2 15.08 -7.38 7.28
N GLU A 3 14.62 -6.39 8.04
CA GLU A 3 14.41 -6.51 9.47
C GLU A 3 13.01 -6.04 9.80
N SER A 4 12.47 -6.47 10.94
CA SER A 4 11.17 -5.97 11.40
C SER A 4 11.28 -4.46 11.65
N VAL A 5 10.20 -3.75 11.34
CA VAL A 5 10.16 -2.31 11.59
C VAL A 5 10.09 -2.03 13.09
N THR A 6 10.45 -0.79 13.46
CA THR A 6 10.29 -0.33 14.83
C THR A 6 8.80 -0.24 15.19
N PRO A 7 8.45 -0.26 16.48
CA PRO A 7 7.05 -0.07 16.89
C PRO A 7 6.43 1.21 16.35
N HIS A 8 7.21 2.29 16.27
CA HIS A 8 6.72 3.56 15.75
C HIS A 8 6.30 3.45 14.28
N LEU A 9 7.12 2.78 13.45
CA LEU A 9 6.78 2.56 12.05
C LEU A 9 5.63 1.58 11.89
N TRP A 10 5.57 0.56 12.74
CA TRP A 10 4.44 -0.34 12.74
C TRP A 10 3.13 0.42 12.99
N ASP A 11 3.12 1.32 13.97
CA ASP A 11 1.95 2.14 14.26
C ASP A 11 1.58 3.03 13.07
N TYR A 12 2.58 3.57 12.39
CA TYR A 12 2.37 4.41 11.21
C TYR A 12 1.66 3.64 10.10
N PHE A 13 2.19 2.44 9.76
CA PHE A 13 1.58 1.63 8.70
C PHE A 13 0.21 1.10 9.11
N THR A 14 0.06 0.70 10.35
CA THR A 14 -1.22 0.23 10.87
C THR A 14 -2.27 1.34 10.79
N GLU A 15 -1.91 2.55 11.16
CA GLU A 15 -2.84 3.68 11.09
C GLU A 15 -3.29 3.94 9.65
N GLY A 16 -2.39 3.86 8.69
CA GLY A 16 -2.75 4.03 7.28
C GLY A 16 -3.81 3.03 6.83
N LEU A 17 -3.63 1.76 7.20
CA LEU A 17 -4.60 0.73 6.83
C LEU A 17 -5.90 0.88 7.62
N GLU A 18 -5.83 1.31 8.88
CA GLU A 18 -7.03 1.57 9.67
C GLU A 18 -7.83 2.74 9.11
N CYS A 19 -7.17 3.76 8.58
CA CYS A 19 -7.87 4.85 7.89
C CYS A 19 -8.68 4.31 6.72
N TRP A 20 -8.09 3.39 5.95
CA TRP A 20 -8.83 2.74 4.88
C TRP A 20 -10.04 1.98 5.44
N ASN A 21 -9.83 1.19 6.50
CA ASN A 21 -10.88 0.36 7.09
C ASN A 21 -12.04 1.20 7.64
N ARG A 22 -11.74 2.40 8.13
CA ARG A 22 -12.75 3.32 8.69
C ARG A 22 -13.32 4.29 7.65
N ASP A 23 -12.93 4.16 6.39
CA ASP A 23 -13.35 5.07 5.31
C ASP A 23 -12.91 6.52 5.58
N GLU A 24 -11.74 6.66 6.18
CA GLU A 24 -11.13 7.98 6.43
C GLU A 24 -10.11 8.29 5.33
N LEU A 25 -10.60 8.40 4.11
CA LEU A 25 -9.73 8.57 2.94
C LEU A 25 -8.98 9.90 2.95
N ASP A 26 -9.55 10.94 3.56
CA ASP A 26 -8.86 12.23 3.67
C ASP A 26 -7.60 12.11 4.52
N VAL A 27 -7.68 11.40 5.64
CA VAL A 27 -6.54 11.19 6.52
C VAL A 27 -5.49 10.32 5.83
N MET A 28 -5.93 9.23 5.18
CA MET A 28 -5.03 8.34 4.47
C MET A 28 -4.31 9.09 3.35
N GLN A 29 -5.03 9.90 2.59
CA GLN A 29 -4.44 10.70 1.51
C GLN A 29 -3.35 11.63 2.04
N GLY A 30 -3.55 12.19 3.23
CA GLY A 30 -2.58 13.09 3.86
C GLY A 30 -1.26 12.39 4.22
N MET A 31 -1.24 11.07 4.28
CA MET A 31 -0.01 10.32 4.54
C MET A 31 0.83 10.14 3.27
N TYR A 32 0.32 10.52 2.11
CA TYR A 32 1.00 10.41 0.81
C TYR A 32 1.48 11.78 0.36
N ALA A 33 2.66 11.80 -0.26
CA ALA A 33 3.17 13.02 -0.91
C ALA A 33 2.22 13.45 -2.02
N GLU A 34 2.17 14.74 -2.32
CA GLU A 34 1.24 15.26 -3.32
C GLU A 34 1.47 14.68 -4.71
N ASP A 35 2.72 14.34 -5.02
CA ASP A 35 3.09 13.75 -6.32
C ASP A 35 3.41 12.27 -6.21
N ALA A 36 2.91 11.59 -5.17
CA ALA A 36 3.17 10.18 -4.95
C ALA A 36 2.73 9.32 -6.13
N VAL A 37 3.39 8.19 -6.30
CA VAL A 37 3.02 7.19 -7.30
C VAL A 37 2.43 5.99 -6.58
N PHE A 38 1.28 5.56 -7.05
CA PHE A 38 0.58 4.38 -6.53
C PHE A 38 0.43 3.39 -7.69
N ASP A 39 1.05 2.23 -7.58
CA ASP A 39 1.15 1.28 -8.69
C ASP A 39 0.69 -0.10 -8.26
N VAL A 40 -0.38 -0.58 -8.87
CA VAL A 40 -0.94 -1.91 -8.59
C VAL A 40 -0.75 -2.87 -9.76
N SER A 41 0.05 -2.49 -10.76
CA SER A 41 0.15 -3.22 -12.02
C SER A 41 0.79 -4.60 -11.88
N ALA A 42 1.54 -4.86 -10.81
CA ALA A 42 2.10 -6.20 -10.58
C ALA A 42 1.02 -7.23 -10.24
N VAL A 43 -0.15 -6.77 -9.79
CA VAL A 43 -1.29 -7.64 -9.47
C VAL A 43 -2.41 -7.43 -10.48
N PHE A 44 -2.62 -6.19 -10.90
CA PHE A 44 -3.68 -5.80 -11.84
C PHE A 44 -3.05 -5.11 -13.04
N PRO A 45 -2.55 -5.88 -14.02
CA PRO A 45 -1.74 -5.30 -15.11
C PRO A 45 -2.49 -4.32 -16.01
N ASP A 46 -3.82 -4.33 -15.99
CA ASP A 46 -4.61 -3.41 -16.81
C ASP A 46 -4.80 -2.05 -16.14
N VAL A 47 -4.37 -1.89 -14.90
CA VAL A 47 -4.49 -0.62 -14.17
C VAL A 47 -3.15 0.10 -14.28
N PRO A 48 -3.12 1.27 -14.95
CA PRO A 48 -1.87 2.03 -15.06
C PRO A 48 -1.49 2.66 -13.73
N PRO A 49 -0.19 2.93 -13.52
CA PRO A 49 0.23 3.63 -12.30
C PRO A 49 -0.50 4.96 -12.17
N MET A 50 -0.86 5.28 -10.93
CA MET A 50 -1.55 6.53 -10.61
C MET A 50 -0.55 7.49 -10.00
N ARG A 51 -0.64 8.75 -10.39
CA ARG A 51 0.26 9.79 -9.89
C ARG A 51 -0.54 10.92 -9.28
N GLY A 52 -0.24 11.22 -8.03
CA GLY A 52 -0.83 12.34 -7.32
C GLY A 52 -2.12 11.99 -6.60
N HIS A 53 -2.50 12.87 -5.68
CA HIS A 53 -3.65 12.65 -4.80
C HIS A 53 -4.95 12.42 -5.56
N ARG A 54 -5.14 13.18 -6.65
CA ARG A 54 -6.39 13.11 -7.40
C ARG A 54 -6.63 11.72 -8.00
N ASP A 55 -5.60 11.18 -8.66
CA ASP A 55 -5.73 9.87 -9.31
C ASP A 55 -5.86 8.75 -8.28
N MET A 56 -5.06 8.83 -7.20
CA MET A 56 -5.13 7.84 -6.14
C MET A 56 -6.50 7.85 -5.47
N ARG A 57 -7.01 9.04 -5.17
CA ARG A 57 -8.30 9.17 -4.50
C ARG A 57 -9.42 8.58 -5.35
N ARG A 58 -9.40 8.84 -6.65
CA ARG A 58 -10.40 8.28 -7.55
C ARG A 58 -10.38 6.75 -7.51
N TYR A 59 -9.18 6.17 -7.55
CA TYR A 59 -9.03 4.71 -7.51
C TYR A 59 -9.56 4.14 -6.20
N TRP A 60 -9.21 4.74 -5.08
CA TRP A 60 -9.67 4.28 -3.77
C TRP A 60 -11.19 4.36 -3.65
N GLU A 61 -11.78 5.42 -4.16
CA GLU A 61 -13.24 5.58 -4.13
C GLU A 61 -13.93 4.54 -4.99
N GLU A 62 -13.35 4.23 -6.15
CA GLU A 62 -13.89 3.19 -7.02
C GLU A 62 -13.83 1.81 -6.36
N LEU A 63 -12.75 1.52 -5.66
CA LEU A 63 -12.65 0.27 -4.92
C LEU A 63 -13.74 0.16 -3.86
N ARG A 64 -14.00 1.24 -3.15
CA ARG A 64 -15.03 1.21 -2.11
C ARG A 64 -16.43 1.08 -2.69
N GLU A 65 -16.65 1.54 -3.91
CA GLU A 65 -17.92 1.36 -4.59
C GLU A 65 -18.11 -0.06 -5.10
N THR A 66 -17.03 -0.69 -5.54
CA THR A 66 -17.07 -2.04 -6.10
C THR A 66 -17.18 -3.11 -5.02
N TRP A 67 -16.55 -2.87 -3.88
CA TRP A 67 -16.45 -3.85 -2.80
C TRP A 67 -17.20 -3.39 -1.57
N ASP A 68 -17.95 -4.31 -0.98
CA ASP A 68 -18.64 -4.07 0.27
C ASP A 68 -17.76 -4.55 1.42
N GLY A 69 -17.36 -3.64 2.30
CA GLY A 69 -16.57 -3.98 3.46
C GLY A 69 -15.17 -4.48 3.16
N ILE A 70 -14.55 -3.96 2.10
CA ILE A 70 -13.17 -4.33 1.81
C ILE A 70 -12.26 -3.83 2.94
N ARG A 71 -11.50 -4.77 3.53
CA ARG A 71 -10.72 -4.51 4.72
C ARG A 71 -9.27 -4.94 4.50
N GLN A 72 -8.34 -4.17 5.06
CA GLN A 72 -6.91 -4.45 4.99
C GLN A 72 -6.34 -4.48 6.39
N ASP A 73 -5.73 -5.61 6.76
CA ASP A 73 -5.11 -5.77 8.06
C ASP A 73 -3.63 -6.06 7.89
N PRO A 74 -2.75 -5.34 8.59
CA PRO A 74 -1.32 -5.61 8.52
C PRO A 74 -0.98 -6.89 9.26
N ILE A 75 -0.09 -7.68 8.68
CA ILE A 75 0.39 -8.92 9.30
C ILE A 75 1.80 -8.72 9.80
N ASP A 76 2.65 -8.09 8.98
CA ASP A 76 4.04 -7.86 9.31
C ASP A 76 4.54 -6.69 8.47
N ALA A 77 5.62 -6.05 8.92
CA ALA A 77 6.24 -4.96 8.18
C ALA A 77 7.76 -5.08 8.30
N LEU A 78 8.44 -4.93 7.17
CA LEU A 78 9.89 -5.11 7.07
C LEU A 78 10.56 -3.83 6.61
N ASP A 79 11.70 -3.53 7.20
CA ASP A 79 12.53 -2.38 6.86
C ASP A 79 13.65 -2.86 5.94
N LEU A 80 13.69 -2.35 4.71
CA LEU A 80 14.70 -2.70 3.72
C LEU A 80 15.84 -1.70 3.67
N GLY A 81 15.77 -0.65 4.50
CA GLY A 81 16.76 0.42 4.50
C GLY A 81 16.45 1.50 3.48
N ASN A 82 17.02 2.68 3.68
CA ASN A 82 16.91 3.83 2.77
C ASN A 82 15.44 4.28 2.57
N GLY A 83 14.63 4.20 3.62
CA GLY A 83 13.23 4.64 3.56
C GLY A 83 12.32 3.70 2.79
N ARG A 84 12.75 2.46 2.59
CA ARG A 84 11.98 1.46 1.84
C ARG A 84 11.44 0.40 2.80
N TYR A 85 10.16 0.07 2.64
CA TYR A 85 9.47 -0.85 3.54
C TYR A 85 8.55 -1.78 2.77
N VAL A 86 8.36 -3.00 3.29
CA VAL A 86 7.38 -3.94 2.76
C VAL A 86 6.41 -4.28 3.87
N VAL A 87 5.12 -4.11 3.61
CA VAL A 87 4.06 -4.44 4.57
C VAL A 87 3.27 -5.61 4.01
N ASP A 88 3.23 -6.69 4.78
CA ASP A 88 2.44 -7.88 4.46
C ASP A 88 1.01 -7.62 4.94
N VAL A 89 0.04 -7.71 4.02
CA VAL A 89 -1.33 -7.29 4.28
C VAL A 89 -2.28 -8.41 3.94
N ARG A 90 -3.23 -8.68 4.83
CA ARG A 90 -4.38 -9.50 4.51
C ARG A 90 -5.49 -8.59 4.03
N LEU A 91 -5.97 -8.86 2.83
CA LEU A 91 -7.07 -8.11 2.24
C LEU A 91 -8.27 -9.05 2.10
N TRP A 92 -9.43 -8.62 2.59
CA TRP A 92 -10.64 -9.40 2.43
C TRP A 92 -11.83 -8.47 2.25
N GLY A 93 -12.85 -8.99 1.57
CA GLY A 93 -14.03 -8.20 1.28
C GLY A 93 -15.00 -9.00 0.44
N LYS A 94 -16.07 -8.35 0.06
CA LYS A 94 -17.13 -8.97 -0.70
C LYS A 94 -17.54 -8.05 -1.84
N GLY A 95 -17.63 -8.61 -3.04
CA GLY A 95 -18.11 -7.86 -4.20
C GLY A 95 -19.52 -7.39 -3.97
N ARG A 96 -19.77 -6.10 -4.14
CA ARG A 96 -21.08 -5.51 -3.82
C ARG A 96 -22.19 -6.10 -4.67
N ARG A 97 -21.92 -6.34 -5.95
CA ARG A 97 -22.92 -6.90 -6.85
C ARG A 97 -22.82 -8.42 -6.97
N SER A 98 -21.61 -8.93 -7.08
CA SER A 98 -21.39 -10.36 -7.31
C SER A 98 -21.57 -11.20 -6.07
N GLY A 99 -21.38 -10.62 -4.88
CA GLY A 99 -21.36 -11.36 -3.63
C GLY A 99 -20.14 -12.25 -3.47
N VAL A 100 -19.17 -12.17 -4.39
CA VAL A 100 -17.97 -12.97 -4.33
C VAL A 100 -17.08 -12.47 -3.21
N GLU A 101 -16.60 -13.39 -2.35
CA GLU A 101 -15.72 -13.05 -1.26
C GLU A 101 -14.26 -13.21 -1.68
N VAL A 102 -13.44 -12.27 -1.24
CA VAL A 102 -11.98 -12.29 -1.45
C VAL A 102 -11.31 -12.31 -0.10
N ASP A 103 -10.33 -13.20 0.06
CA ASP A 103 -9.52 -13.27 1.27
C ASP A 103 -8.13 -13.68 0.80
N GLN A 104 -7.25 -12.69 0.64
CA GLN A 104 -5.93 -12.91 0.08
C GLN A 104 -4.89 -12.11 0.82
N ARG A 105 -3.64 -12.53 0.66
CA ARG A 105 -2.50 -11.77 1.16
C ARG A 105 -1.81 -11.10 -0.01
N PHE A 106 -1.45 -9.85 0.23
CA PHE A 106 -0.66 -9.06 -0.70
C PHE A 106 0.49 -8.42 0.06
N ALA A 107 1.42 -7.83 -0.65
CA ALA A 107 2.48 -7.05 -0.04
C ALA A 107 2.47 -5.65 -0.65
N MET A 108 2.56 -4.64 0.21
CA MET A 108 2.74 -3.26 -0.22
C MET A 108 4.20 -2.88 -0.03
N PHE A 109 4.80 -2.36 -1.08
CA PHE A 109 6.15 -1.78 -1.01
C PHE A 109 6.00 -0.26 -0.92
N TYR A 110 6.57 0.32 0.13
CA TYR A 110 6.49 1.76 0.35
C TYR A 110 7.88 2.38 0.34
N VAL A 111 7.97 3.56 -0.27
CA VAL A 111 9.13 4.44 -0.15
C VAL A 111 8.67 5.71 0.54
N LEU A 112 9.27 6.03 1.67
CA LEU A 112 8.96 7.25 2.42
C LEU A 112 9.96 8.34 2.08
N GLY A 113 9.47 9.58 1.97
CA GLY A 113 10.32 10.73 1.76
C GLY A 113 11.26 10.94 2.93
N PRO A 114 12.52 11.37 2.69
CA PRO A 114 13.51 11.48 3.75
C PRO A 114 13.24 12.63 4.74
N GLU A 115 12.50 13.64 4.34
CA GLU A 115 12.26 14.81 5.18
C GLU A 115 10.90 14.79 5.85
N ASP A 116 9.85 14.56 5.06
CA ASP A 116 8.48 14.63 5.56
C ASP A 116 7.91 13.28 5.99
N HIS A 117 8.62 12.20 5.69
CA HIS A 117 8.20 10.82 5.99
C HIS A 117 6.85 10.46 5.39
N LYS A 118 6.46 11.16 4.31
CA LYS A 118 5.25 10.81 3.58
C LYS A 118 5.56 9.74 2.54
N VAL A 119 4.55 8.98 2.18
CA VAL A 119 4.70 7.95 1.16
C VAL A 119 4.90 8.63 -0.19
N ALA A 120 6.08 8.44 -0.77
CA ALA A 120 6.41 8.94 -2.10
C ALA A 120 6.04 7.93 -3.18
N ARG A 121 6.06 6.64 -2.82
CA ARG A 121 5.76 5.57 -3.75
C ARG A 121 5.15 4.40 -3.00
N ALA A 122 4.09 3.85 -3.55
CA ALA A 122 3.45 2.64 -3.04
C ALA A 122 3.20 1.69 -4.20
N GLN A 123 3.62 0.45 -4.07
CA GLN A 123 3.42 -0.57 -5.10
C GLN A 123 2.85 -1.83 -4.47
N LEU A 124 1.85 -2.41 -5.13
CA LEU A 124 1.22 -3.64 -4.69
C LEU A 124 1.87 -4.83 -5.39
N PHE A 125 2.19 -5.85 -4.62
CA PHE A 125 2.77 -7.09 -5.13
C PHE A 125 1.98 -8.30 -4.62
N PRO A 126 2.04 -9.44 -5.33
CA PRO A 126 1.25 -10.62 -4.93
C PRO A 126 1.71 -11.23 -3.60
N ASN A 127 2.96 -11.00 -3.20
CA ASN A 127 3.49 -11.52 -1.93
C ASN A 127 4.76 -10.77 -1.54
N VAL A 128 5.22 -11.03 -0.32
CA VAL A 128 6.40 -10.35 0.24
C VAL A 128 7.65 -10.66 -0.56
N ALA A 129 7.83 -11.90 -0.99
CA ALA A 129 9.04 -12.27 -1.75
C ALA A 129 9.14 -11.50 -3.06
N ALA A 130 8.03 -11.32 -3.76
CA ALA A 130 8.01 -10.54 -5.00
C ALA A 130 8.35 -9.08 -4.74
N ALA A 131 7.81 -8.50 -3.66
CA ALA A 131 8.10 -7.12 -3.31
C ALA A 131 9.58 -6.91 -2.99
N ILE A 132 10.16 -7.80 -2.20
CA ILE A 132 11.57 -7.73 -1.83
C ILE A 132 12.45 -7.88 -3.07
N SER A 133 12.13 -8.80 -3.95
CA SER A 133 12.90 -9.04 -5.17
C SER A 133 12.97 -7.80 -6.05
N VAL A 134 11.84 -7.12 -6.24
CA VAL A 134 11.81 -5.89 -7.04
C VAL A 134 12.58 -4.77 -6.34
N ALA A 135 12.42 -4.63 -5.02
CA ALA A 135 13.11 -3.60 -4.26
C ALA A 135 14.63 -3.78 -4.35
N GLU A 136 15.11 -5.02 -4.26
CA GLU A 136 16.54 -5.30 -4.31
C GLU A 136 17.11 -5.11 -5.72
N SER A 137 16.38 -5.51 -6.75
CA SER A 137 16.83 -5.34 -8.12
C SER A 137 16.82 -3.88 -8.56
N SER A 138 16.01 -3.03 -7.91
CA SER A 138 16.02 -1.59 -8.19
C SER A 138 17.17 -0.86 -7.52
N GLY A 139 17.90 -1.53 -6.62
CA GLY A 139 18.97 -0.95 -5.87
C GLY A 139 18.48 -0.12 -4.68
N PRO A 140 19.42 0.45 -3.91
CA PRO A 140 19.06 1.19 -2.70
C PRO A 140 18.44 2.55 -2.97
N GLU A 141 18.59 3.04 -4.16
CA GLU A 141 18.17 4.39 -4.50
C GLU A 141 16.79 4.34 -5.14
N ALA A 142 15.87 5.12 -4.61
CA ALA A 142 14.51 5.25 -5.14
C ALA A 142 14.35 6.69 -5.58
N PRO A 143 14.59 6.99 -6.85
CA PRO A 143 14.50 8.37 -7.33
C PRO A 143 13.11 8.94 -7.20
#